data_7600b171df67691e61d7ef30a8761d50
#
_entry.id   7600b171df67691e61d7ef30a8761d50
#
_cell.length_a   1.000
_cell.length_b   1.000
_cell.length_c   1.000
_cell.angle_alpha   90.00
_cell.angle_beta   90.00
_cell.angle_gamma   90.00
#
_symmetry.space_group_name_H-M   'P 1'
#
loop_
_entity.id
_entity.type
_entity.pdbx_description
1 polymer ?
#
loop_
_entity_poly.entity_id
_entity_poly.type
_entity_poly.pdbx_seq_one_letter_code
_entity_poly.pdbx_strand_id
1 'polypeptide(L)'
;MNLKIRTFSMALAAMSATSYMYALPSNNIEEKSSTKEKKSLNLEEESVEKNKKEERNVMLNAADANKPREIQIGLPSEDVTVYENGLPAVYSSSVHKLSAHWRGDASLKGTDLMTPSESAIATGNIAYAVSSFSELGQKEFKGKLNYKANHFGMQNFDLNLSGGIGTNWLYTASMYQNFDPGSFKLRFTDYADRTQIYHFGLTRILNEGKGRISLLYKYSNSKNPGNFANAAPFIYAGDGSIKKIAGFDPGMNSYVQRQGSFQYLNTKTGKMETWNMTDGSENHANEIALISQYQFDNGWLWKFNAKYMNAPRANYVDYGGSSISEVSEADGYQLSDGSAYSGLIEGRRTWLHIGKVSNALMTTEISKQLNNHKLMIGLNEWYYHLDYYSSSFQWAGTVEPYPRTLSQMYVNPLDPTQTARRSETFGYNELSPEYTKGSENKLAVYFTDEWKVTPK
;
A
#
# COMPACT_ATOMS: atom_id res chain seq x y z
N MET A 1 -6.76 29.97 14.97
CA MET A 1 -6.21 29.85 13.61
C MET A 1 -4.73 30.25 13.47
N ASN A 2 -4.17 30.95 14.45
CA ASN A 2 -2.80 31.53 14.33
C ASN A 2 -1.64 30.65 14.82
N LEU A 3 -1.91 29.51 15.47
CA LEU A 3 -0.84 28.63 15.98
C LEU A 3 -0.26 27.70 14.89
N LYS A 4 -1.06 27.33 13.89
CA LYS A 4 -0.65 26.41 12.81
C LYS A 4 0.36 27.02 11.84
N ILE A 5 0.31 28.34 11.63
CA ILE A 5 1.22 29.03 10.70
C ILE A 5 2.60 29.27 11.33
N ARG A 6 2.66 29.44 12.66
CA ARG A 6 3.94 29.69 13.35
C ARG A 6 4.85 28.44 13.42
N THR A 7 4.27 27.26 13.58
CA THR A 7 5.05 26.00 13.60
C THR A 7 5.68 25.72 12.24
N PHE A 8 4.95 25.98 11.16
CA PHE A 8 5.45 25.76 9.79
C PHE A 8 6.56 26.76 9.41
N SER A 9 6.47 28.00 9.89
CA SER A 9 7.49 29.01 9.61
C SER A 9 8.81 28.80 10.37
N MET A 10 8.78 28.19 11.56
CA MET A 10 9.99 27.80 12.29
C MET A 10 10.70 26.58 11.70
N ALA A 11 9.95 25.62 11.18
CA ALA A 11 10.52 24.47 10.49
C ALA A 11 11.27 24.86 9.20
N LEU A 12 10.81 25.91 8.51
CA LEU A 12 11.46 26.40 7.29
C LEU A 12 12.83 27.05 7.53
N ALA A 13 13.11 27.54 8.73
CA ALA A 13 14.35 28.23 9.08
C ALA A 13 15.50 27.30 9.57
N ALA A 14 15.18 26.05 9.93
CA ALA A 14 16.15 25.07 10.45
C ALA A 14 16.53 23.99 9.42
N MET A 15 16.54 24.31 8.15
CA MET A 15 16.56 23.34 7.06
C MET A 15 17.94 22.88 6.63
N SER A 16 18.19 21.62 6.77
CA SER A 16 19.39 20.98 6.26
C SER A 16 19.29 19.47 5.93
N ALA A 17 19.85 19.04 4.87
CA ALA A 17 19.57 17.93 3.98
C ALA A 17 20.40 16.64 4.03
N THR A 18 19.89 15.48 3.63
CA THR A 18 20.64 14.23 3.53
C THR A 18 20.28 13.28 2.40
N SER A 19 21.14 12.76 1.64
CA SER A 19 20.99 11.55 0.83
C SER A 19 22.05 10.52 1.18
N TYR A 20 21.66 9.26 1.35
CA TYR A 20 22.62 8.18 1.28
C TYR A 20 23.06 8.01 -0.18
N MET A 21 24.31 8.25 -0.44
CA MET A 21 24.97 7.71 -1.61
C MET A 21 25.76 6.50 -1.14
N TYR A 22 25.24 5.31 -1.34
CA TYR A 22 26.11 4.16 -1.42
C TYR A 22 26.82 4.23 -2.76
N ALA A 23 28.11 4.50 -2.73
CA ALA A 23 28.99 4.12 -3.82
C ALA A 23 29.04 2.60 -3.81
N LEU A 24 28.52 1.97 -4.86
CA LEU A 24 28.78 0.57 -5.11
C LEU A 24 30.29 0.37 -5.24
N PRO A 25 30.92 -0.52 -4.48
CA PRO A 25 32.30 -0.89 -4.77
C PRO A 25 32.31 -1.61 -6.12
N SER A 26 33.11 -1.13 -7.04
CA SER A 26 33.49 -1.85 -8.24
C SER A 26 34.41 -3.00 -7.80
N ASN A 27 33.85 -4.16 -7.56
CA ASN A 27 34.66 -5.35 -7.32
C ASN A 27 34.94 -6.04 -8.66
N ASN A 28 36.13 -5.82 -9.15
CA ASN A 28 36.83 -6.83 -9.94
C ASN A 28 37.14 -8.00 -9.01
N ILE A 29 36.40 -9.09 -9.11
CA ILE A 29 36.77 -10.35 -8.49
C ILE A 29 37.16 -11.30 -9.61
N GLU A 30 38.43 -11.66 -9.61
CA GLU A 30 39.02 -12.69 -10.46
C GLU A 30 38.34 -14.04 -10.22
N GLU A 31 38.03 -14.70 -11.32
CA GLU A 31 37.56 -16.10 -11.34
C GLU A 31 38.62 -17.03 -10.76
N LYS A 32 38.34 -17.58 -9.59
CA LYS A 32 38.88 -18.89 -9.14
C LYS A 32 38.05 -19.39 -7.97
N SER A 33 37.07 -20.28 -8.21
CA SER A 33 36.72 -21.33 -7.23
C SER A 33 35.69 -22.31 -7.78
N SER A 34 36.01 -23.42 -7.73
CA SER A 34 35.62 -24.78 -7.34
C SER A 34 34.17 -25.21 -7.56
N THR A 35 34.07 -26.38 -8.17
CA THR A 35 32.90 -27.19 -8.55
C THR A 35 31.91 -27.55 -7.41
N LYS A 36 32.19 -27.18 -6.16
CA LYS A 36 31.28 -27.42 -5.03
C LYS A 36 30.22 -26.33 -4.83
N GLU A 37 30.50 -25.09 -5.18
CA GLU A 37 29.52 -23.98 -5.07
C GLU A 37 28.42 -24.07 -6.13
N LYS A 38 28.71 -24.61 -7.31
CA LYS A 38 27.67 -24.77 -8.36
C LYS A 38 26.53 -25.71 -7.95
N LYS A 39 26.79 -26.67 -7.02
CA LYS A 39 25.74 -27.60 -6.58
C LYS A 39 24.83 -27.04 -5.50
N SER A 40 25.32 -26.09 -4.69
CA SER A 40 24.49 -25.37 -3.70
C SER A 40 23.66 -24.28 -4.37
N LEU A 41 24.21 -23.57 -5.33
CA LEU A 41 23.50 -22.53 -6.09
C LEU A 41 22.33 -23.14 -6.91
N ASN A 42 22.52 -24.31 -7.52
CA ASN A 42 21.43 -24.99 -8.23
C ASN A 42 20.31 -25.47 -7.30
N LEU A 43 20.62 -25.81 -6.05
CA LEU A 43 19.60 -26.20 -5.07
C LEU A 43 18.83 -25.01 -4.52
N GLU A 44 19.47 -23.85 -4.40
CA GLU A 44 18.82 -22.60 -4.03
C GLU A 44 17.97 -22.03 -5.18
N GLU A 45 18.44 -22.10 -6.41
CA GLU A 45 17.64 -21.72 -7.59
C GLU A 45 16.43 -22.64 -7.78
N GLU A 46 16.57 -23.97 -7.59
CA GLU A 46 15.45 -24.92 -7.65
C GLU A 46 14.45 -24.70 -6.51
N SER A 47 14.90 -24.35 -5.30
CA SER A 47 14.02 -24.05 -4.18
C SER A 47 13.30 -22.70 -4.35
N VAL A 48 13.97 -21.69 -4.90
CA VAL A 48 13.39 -20.38 -5.22
C VAL A 48 12.40 -20.50 -6.39
N GLU A 49 12.67 -21.33 -7.40
CA GLU A 49 11.72 -21.57 -8.49
C GLU A 49 10.51 -22.40 -8.04
N LYS A 50 10.70 -23.34 -7.10
CA LYS A 50 9.62 -24.14 -6.54
C LYS A 50 8.70 -23.30 -5.66
N ASN A 51 9.26 -22.41 -4.83
CA ASN A 51 8.51 -21.43 -4.07
C ASN A 51 7.77 -20.43 -4.99
N LYS A 52 8.40 -19.96 -6.07
CA LYS A 52 7.72 -19.12 -7.07
C LYS A 52 6.54 -19.81 -7.76
N LYS A 53 6.52 -21.13 -7.87
CA LYS A 53 5.36 -21.88 -8.40
C LYS A 53 4.25 -22.06 -7.39
N GLU A 54 4.57 -22.15 -6.11
CA GLU A 54 3.57 -22.25 -5.03
C GLU A 54 2.98 -20.87 -4.72
N GLU A 55 3.77 -19.80 -4.75
CA GLU A 55 3.29 -18.41 -4.62
C GLU A 55 2.37 -17.94 -5.75
N ARG A 56 2.36 -18.60 -6.90
CA ARG A 56 1.40 -18.32 -7.98
C ARG A 56 -0.05 -18.60 -7.61
N ASN A 57 -0.30 -19.38 -6.56
CA ASN A 57 -1.62 -19.61 -6.00
C ASN A 57 -1.97 -18.69 -4.83
N VAL A 58 -1.04 -17.85 -4.36
CA VAL A 58 -1.33 -16.67 -3.55
C VAL A 58 -1.93 -15.58 -4.45
N MET A 59 -2.71 -16.04 -5.27
CA MET A 59 -3.64 -15.40 -6.09
C MET A 59 -4.36 -14.35 -5.34
N LEU A 60 -4.16 -13.20 -5.88
CA LEU A 60 -5.34 -12.43 -6.26
C LEU A 60 -6.16 -12.02 -5.07
N ASN A 61 -5.51 -11.77 -4.00
CA ASN A 61 -6.14 -10.98 -3.01
C ASN A 61 -6.01 -9.53 -3.50
N ALA A 62 -7.00 -9.08 -4.30
CA ALA A 62 -7.16 -7.66 -4.59
C ALA A 62 -7.21 -6.83 -3.29
N ALA A 63 -7.52 -7.49 -2.16
CA ALA A 63 -7.45 -6.97 -0.81
C ALA A 63 -6.04 -6.70 -0.31
N ASP A 64 -5.02 -7.38 -0.82
CA ASP A 64 -3.62 -7.03 -0.56
C ASP A 64 -3.15 -5.78 -1.33
N ALA A 65 -4.07 -5.04 -1.95
CA ALA A 65 -3.81 -3.70 -2.45
C ALA A 65 -3.21 -2.76 -1.38
N ASN A 66 -3.28 -3.17 -0.13
CA ASN A 66 -2.71 -2.46 1.00
C ASN A 66 -1.21 -2.68 1.22
N LYS A 67 -0.59 -3.63 0.51
CA LYS A 67 0.84 -3.91 0.65
C LYS A 67 1.56 -3.55 -0.65
N PRO A 68 2.78 -3.01 -0.59
CA PRO A 68 3.59 -2.84 -1.79
C PRO A 68 3.78 -4.22 -2.42
N ARG A 69 3.09 -4.51 -3.50
CA ARG A 69 2.99 -5.84 -4.10
C ARG A 69 4.29 -6.35 -4.73
N GLU A 70 5.28 -5.51 -4.86
CA GLU A 70 6.49 -5.81 -5.64
C GLU A 70 7.78 -5.77 -4.83
N ILE A 71 7.73 -5.85 -3.50
CA ILE A 71 8.95 -6.01 -2.70
C ILE A 71 9.26 -7.50 -2.63
N GLN A 72 9.97 -8.00 -3.63
CA GLN A 72 10.48 -9.38 -3.65
C GLN A 72 11.89 -9.42 -3.03
N ILE A 73 11.99 -9.24 -1.73
CA ILE A 73 13.25 -9.31 -0.99
C ILE A 73 13.38 -10.61 -0.17
N GLY A 74 12.49 -11.57 -0.38
CA GLY A 74 12.50 -12.84 0.36
C GLY A 74 12.05 -12.75 1.81
N LEU A 75 11.47 -11.62 2.23
CA LEU A 75 10.95 -11.38 3.58
C LEU A 75 9.42 -11.33 3.57
N PRO A 76 8.76 -11.65 4.71
CA PRO A 76 7.32 -11.48 4.84
C PRO A 76 6.93 -10.01 4.58
N SER A 77 6.08 -9.77 3.60
CA SER A 77 5.69 -8.41 3.18
C SER A 77 4.85 -7.67 4.23
N GLU A 78 4.36 -8.37 5.24
CA GLU A 78 3.45 -7.82 6.25
C GLU A 78 4.12 -6.84 7.19
N ASP A 79 5.41 -7.05 7.47
CA ASP A 79 6.17 -6.29 8.46
C ASP A 79 7.20 -5.34 7.84
N VAL A 80 7.19 -5.17 6.51
CA VAL A 80 8.18 -4.34 5.82
C VAL A 80 7.69 -2.92 5.66
N THR A 81 8.38 -1.97 6.30
CA THR A 81 8.17 -0.54 6.07
C THR A 81 9.04 -0.05 4.92
N VAL A 82 8.43 0.67 3.99
CA VAL A 82 9.15 1.27 2.86
C VAL A 82 9.41 2.74 3.10
N TYR A 83 10.66 3.12 2.90
CA TYR A 83 11.12 4.51 2.90
C TYR A 83 11.45 4.94 1.48
N GLU A 84 11.03 6.13 1.10
CA GLU A 84 11.40 6.76 -0.17
C GLU A 84 12.19 8.03 0.13
N ASN A 85 13.43 8.07 -0.34
CA ASN A 85 14.36 9.18 -0.08
C ASN A 85 14.53 9.52 1.42
N GLY A 86 14.58 8.50 2.28
CA GLY A 86 14.74 8.64 3.72
C GLY A 86 13.48 9.04 4.51
N LEU A 87 12.32 9.11 3.85
CA LEU A 87 11.02 9.38 4.49
C LEU A 87 10.09 8.18 4.28
N PRO A 88 9.21 7.83 5.23
CA PRO A 88 8.21 6.80 5.00
C PRO A 88 7.46 7.04 3.69
N ALA A 89 7.42 6.06 2.79
CA ALA A 89 6.72 6.17 1.52
C ALA A 89 5.24 6.48 1.73
N VAL A 90 4.64 5.86 2.76
CA VAL A 90 3.29 6.14 3.23
C VAL A 90 3.33 6.33 4.74
N TYR A 91 2.76 7.43 5.23
CA TYR A 91 2.63 7.71 6.65
C TYR A 91 1.19 8.15 6.96
N SER A 92 0.46 7.24 7.59
CA SER A 92 -0.93 7.44 7.99
C SER A 92 -1.28 6.47 9.12
N SER A 93 -2.50 6.57 9.66
CA SER A 93 -2.98 5.56 10.60
C SER A 93 -3.06 4.17 9.94
N SER A 94 -3.02 3.13 10.74
CA SER A 94 -3.09 1.73 10.28
C SER A 94 -4.35 1.39 9.48
N VAL A 95 -5.42 2.18 9.63
CA VAL A 95 -6.72 1.96 8.99
C VAL A 95 -6.72 2.40 7.52
N HIS A 96 -5.92 3.42 7.16
CA HIS A 96 -5.87 3.96 5.80
C HIS A 96 -4.50 3.73 5.18
N LYS A 97 -4.35 2.57 4.59
CA LYS A 97 -3.13 2.18 3.91
C LYS A 97 -3.15 2.70 2.47
N LEU A 98 -2.42 3.77 2.19
CA LEU A 98 -2.21 4.31 0.84
C LEU A 98 -1.18 3.50 0.06
N SER A 99 -1.27 2.19 0.12
CA SER A 99 -0.28 1.26 -0.45
C SER A 99 -0.09 1.40 -1.95
N ALA A 100 -1.09 1.92 -2.64
CA ALA A 100 -0.99 2.22 -4.07
C ALA A 100 -0.17 3.47 -4.38
N HIS A 101 0.21 4.27 -3.37
CA HIS A 101 1.01 5.48 -3.54
C HIS A 101 2.49 5.21 -3.78
N TRP A 102 2.96 3.99 -3.51
CA TRP A 102 4.31 3.54 -3.81
C TRP A 102 4.29 2.22 -4.59
N ARG A 103 5.19 2.10 -5.55
CA ARG A 103 5.46 0.87 -6.32
C ARG A 103 6.95 0.80 -6.62
N GLY A 104 7.47 -0.42 -6.78
CA GLY A 104 8.81 -0.67 -7.30
C GLY A 104 8.84 -0.47 -8.80
N ASP A 105 8.79 0.77 -9.27
CA ASP A 105 8.68 1.15 -10.68
C ASP A 105 9.96 1.80 -11.24
N ALA A 106 9.93 2.20 -12.50
CA ALA A 106 11.06 2.79 -13.20
C ALA A 106 11.44 4.19 -12.70
N SER A 107 10.61 4.83 -11.87
CA SER A 107 10.93 6.12 -11.23
C SER A 107 11.98 5.97 -10.14
N LEU A 108 12.25 4.74 -9.71
CA LEU A 108 13.25 4.46 -8.70
C LEU A 108 14.61 4.14 -9.32
N LYS A 109 15.64 4.74 -8.76
CA LYS A 109 17.03 4.42 -9.06
C LYS A 109 17.44 3.06 -8.48
N GLY A 110 16.93 2.71 -7.31
CA GLY A 110 17.18 1.45 -6.64
C GLY A 110 16.40 1.32 -5.33
N THR A 111 16.43 0.11 -4.80
CA THR A 111 15.88 -0.26 -3.50
C THR A 111 16.91 -1.09 -2.75
N ASP A 112 17.12 -0.81 -1.47
CA ASP A 112 18.06 -1.51 -0.61
C ASP A 112 17.41 -1.87 0.73
N LEU A 113 17.82 -2.99 1.32
CA LEU A 113 17.44 -3.35 2.68
C LEU A 113 18.20 -2.48 3.67
N MET A 114 17.50 -1.85 4.60
CA MET A 114 18.13 -1.10 5.69
C MET A 114 18.89 -2.02 6.63
N THR A 115 20.04 -1.54 7.12
CA THR A 115 20.73 -2.18 8.23
C THR A 115 19.88 -2.08 9.52
N PRO A 116 20.08 -2.95 10.52
CA PRO A 116 19.35 -2.87 11.79
C PRO A 116 19.47 -1.50 12.48
N SER A 117 20.66 -0.85 12.39
CA SER A 117 20.87 0.48 12.95
C SER A 117 20.10 1.57 12.21
N GLU A 118 20.10 1.53 10.89
CA GLU A 118 19.30 2.45 10.05
C GLU A 118 17.81 2.27 10.30
N SER A 119 17.35 1.02 10.37
CA SER A 119 15.96 0.71 10.69
C SER A 119 15.57 1.22 12.07
N ALA A 120 16.39 1.00 13.08
CA ALA A 120 16.14 1.48 14.45
C ALA A 120 16.01 3.02 14.51
N ILE A 121 16.87 3.76 13.80
CA ILE A 121 16.80 5.23 13.71
C ILE A 121 15.55 5.68 12.97
N ALA A 122 15.25 5.06 11.84
CA ALA A 122 14.14 5.45 10.99
C ALA A 122 12.77 5.11 11.61
N THR A 123 12.62 3.91 12.15
CA THR A 123 11.32 3.39 12.64
C THR A 123 11.13 3.52 14.14
N GLY A 124 12.22 3.68 14.92
CA GLY A 124 12.24 3.53 16.37
C GLY A 124 12.13 2.06 16.82
N ASN A 125 12.30 1.11 15.90
CA ASN A 125 12.21 -0.33 16.17
C ASN A 125 13.23 -1.09 15.31
N ILE A 126 13.68 -2.25 15.78
CA ILE A 126 14.51 -3.18 15.01
C ILE A 126 13.57 -4.05 14.16
N ALA A 127 13.08 -3.49 13.07
CA ALA A 127 12.22 -4.17 12.12
C ALA A 127 12.86 -4.16 10.72
N TYR A 128 12.35 -4.99 9.83
CA TYR A 128 12.76 -4.91 8.44
C TYR A 128 12.20 -3.64 7.79
N ALA A 129 13.09 -2.88 7.15
CA ALA A 129 12.73 -1.70 6.39
C ALA A 129 13.50 -1.66 5.07
N VAL A 130 12.86 -1.14 4.04
CA VAL A 130 13.43 -0.98 2.71
C VAL A 130 13.57 0.49 2.40
N SER A 131 14.78 0.91 2.02
CA SER A 131 15.03 2.21 1.43
C SER A 131 14.80 2.15 -0.07
N SER A 132 14.10 3.12 -0.60
CA SER A 132 14.02 3.37 -2.04
C SER A 132 14.49 4.78 -2.36
N PHE A 133 15.06 4.95 -3.54
CA PHE A 133 15.64 6.21 -3.99
C PHE A 133 15.04 6.59 -5.33
N SER A 134 14.46 7.78 -5.40
CA SER A 134 13.91 8.30 -6.64
C SER A 134 15.00 8.62 -7.66
N GLU A 135 14.71 8.43 -8.94
CA GLU A 135 15.52 8.95 -10.03
C GLU A 135 15.40 10.49 -10.05
N LEU A 136 16.51 11.18 -9.86
CA LEU A 136 16.55 12.65 -9.75
C LEU A 136 16.99 13.34 -11.04
N GLY A 137 17.16 12.57 -12.11
CA GLY A 137 17.70 13.05 -13.37
C GLY A 137 19.22 12.93 -13.47
N GLN A 138 19.72 13.02 -14.69
CA GLN A 138 21.15 12.96 -15.05
C GLN A 138 21.43 13.86 -16.24
N LYS A 139 22.73 14.13 -16.54
CA LYS A 139 23.09 15.05 -17.66
C LYS A 139 22.73 14.50 -19.02
N GLU A 140 22.98 13.22 -19.23
CA GLU A 140 22.68 12.54 -20.49
C GLU A 140 21.22 12.08 -20.51
N PHE A 141 20.62 12.08 -21.68
CA PHE A 141 19.28 11.52 -21.84
C PHE A 141 19.27 10.02 -21.58
N LYS A 142 18.36 9.56 -20.75
CA LYS A 142 18.12 8.15 -20.45
C LYS A 142 16.62 7.84 -20.42
N GLY A 143 16.26 6.75 -21.06
CA GLY A 143 14.94 6.16 -21.00
C GLY A 143 14.99 4.75 -20.43
N LYS A 144 14.03 4.40 -19.60
CA LYS A 144 13.79 3.04 -19.09
C LYS A 144 12.31 2.73 -19.35
N LEU A 145 12.06 1.64 -20.07
CA LEU A 145 10.71 1.17 -20.35
C LEU A 145 10.59 -0.29 -19.95
N ASN A 146 9.63 -0.61 -19.11
CA ASN A 146 9.24 -1.96 -18.78
C ASN A 146 7.78 -2.17 -19.24
N TYR A 147 7.53 -3.29 -19.86
CA TYR A 147 6.18 -3.74 -20.19
C TYR A 147 5.99 -5.16 -19.71
N LYS A 148 4.92 -5.39 -18.96
CA LYS A 148 4.55 -6.71 -18.48
C LYS A 148 3.11 -7.00 -18.91
N ALA A 149 2.86 -8.20 -19.37
CA ALA A 149 1.52 -8.69 -19.70
C ALA A 149 1.38 -10.14 -19.31
N ASN A 150 0.15 -10.60 -19.09
CA ASN A 150 -0.15 -12.00 -18.87
C ASN A 150 -1.35 -12.44 -19.75
N HIS A 151 -1.60 -13.73 -19.77
CA HIS A 151 -2.66 -14.34 -20.59
C HIS A 151 -4.09 -14.04 -20.07
N PHE A 152 -4.24 -13.47 -18.87
CA PHE A 152 -5.52 -12.99 -18.35
C PHE A 152 -5.86 -11.57 -18.80
N GLY A 153 -4.95 -10.91 -19.55
CA GLY A 153 -5.17 -9.56 -20.07
C GLY A 153 -4.58 -8.43 -19.22
N MET A 154 -3.80 -8.76 -18.15
CA MET A 154 -3.06 -7.76 -17.43
C MET A 154 -2.09 -7.04 -18.36
N GLN A 155 -2.05 -5.72 -18.27
CA GLN A 155 -1.09 -4.85 -18.93
C GLN A 155 -0.48 -3.89 -17.92
N ASN A 156 0.84 -3.88 -17.86
CA ASN A 156 1.59 -2.98 -17.00
C ASN A 156 2.59 -2.21 -17.85
N PHE A 157 2.50 -0.89 -17.83
CA PHE A 157 3.41 0.04 -18.50
C PHE A 157 4.16 0.82 -17.43
N ASP A 158 5.47 0.83 -17.53
CA ASP A 158 6.36 1.48 -16.58
C ASP A 158 7.48 2.18 -17.36
N LEU A 159 7.43 3.49 -17.38
CA LEU A 159 8.34 4.35 -18.16
C LEU A 159 9.00 5.38 -17.25
N ASN A 160 10.30 5.54 -17.40
CA ASN A 160 11.01 6.70 -16.89
C ASN A 160 11.87 7.34 -17.98
N LEU A 161 11.83 8.66 -18.05
CA LEU A 161 12.67 9.50 -18.91
C LEU A 161 13.40 10.50 -18.03
N SER A 162 14.70 10.64 -18.22
CA SER A 162 15.51 11.61 -17.49
C SER A 162 16.58 12.23 -18.40
N GLY A 163 17.03 13.44 -18.06
CA GLY A 163 18.04 14.14 -18.84
C GLY A 163 18.42 15.49 -18.27
N GLY A 164 19.36 16.18 -18.95
CA GLY A 164 19.82 17.52 -18.61
C GLY A 164 19.10 18.62 -19.35
N ILE A 165 18.91 19.76 -18.70
CA ILE A 165 18.44 21.02 -19.31
C ILE A 165 19.54 22.06 -19.06
N GLY A 166 20.34 22.33 -20.07
CA GLY A 166 21.50 23.21 -19.93
C GLY A 166 22.59 22.60 -19.02
N THR A 167 23.33 23.45 -18.31
CA THR A 167 24.51 23.00 -17.54
C THR A 167 24.19 22.44 -16.15
N ASN A 168 23.20 23.01 -15.48
CA ASN A 168 22.98 22.77 -14.04
C ASN A 168 21.56 22.30 -13.69
N TRP A 169 20.72 22.05 -14.65
CA TRP A 169 19.38 21.53 -14.43
C TRP A 169 19.21 20.14 -15.02
N LEU A 170 18.54 19.29 -14.27
CA LEU A 170 18.18 17.93 -14.66
C LEU A 170 16.67 17.74 -14.50
N TYR A 171 16.10 16.86 -15.27
CA TYR A 171 14.69 16.50 -15.18
C TYR A 171 14.51 14.98 -15.08
N THR A 172 13.40 14.58 -14.52
CA THR A 172 12.87 13.22 -14.60
C THR A 172 11.36 13.27 -14.81
N ALA A 173 10.84 12.35 -15.58
CA ALA A 173 9.41 12.14 -15.76
C ALA A 173 9.13 10.65 -15.85
N SER A 174 8.19 10.15 -15.06
CA SER A 174 7.84 8.73 -15.09
C SER A 174 6.33 8.50 -15.06
N MET A 175 5.95 7.34 -15.56
CA MET A 175 4.60 6.85 -15.62
C MET A 175 4.59 5.36 -15.31
N TYR A 176 3.83 4.98 -14.29
CA TYR A 176 3.47 3.61 -14.01
C TYR A 176 1.97 3.44 -14.20
N GLN A 177 1.54 2.47 -15.00
CA GLN A 177 0.15 2.14 -15.22
C GLN A 177 -0.03 0.63 -15.15
N ASN A 178 -0.92 0.17 -14.29
CA ASN A 178 -1.31 -1.22 -14.18
C ASN A 178 -2.81 -1.36 -14.43
N PHE A 179 -3.16 -2.19 -15.41
CA PHE A 179 -4.52 -2.56 -15.78
C PHE A 179 -4.63 -4.08 -15.68
N ASP A 180 -5.03 -4.57 -14.52
CA ASP A 180 -5.15 -6.00 -14.26
C ASP A 180 -6.62 -6.40 -14.13
N PRO A 181 -7.20 -7.09 -15.12
CA PRO A 181 -8.58 -7.57 -15.04
C PRO A 181 -8.76 -8.72 -14.05
N GLY A 182 -7.65 -9.30 -13.55
CA GLY A 182 -7.69 -10.52 -12.74
C GLY A 182 -7.89 -11.78 -13.58
N SER A 183 -7.99 -12.92 -12.89
CA SER A 183 -8.10 -14.24 -13.54
C SER A 183 -9.54 -14.72 -13.76
N PHE A 184 -10.52 -14.02 -13.22
CA PHE A 184 -11.94 -14.34 -13.38
C PHE A 184 -12.77 -13.07 -13.64
N LYS A 185 -13.92 -13.27 -14.30
CA LYS A 185 -14.78 -12.17 -14.70
C LYS A 185 -15.35 -11.44 -13.49
N LEU A 186 -14.99 -10.19 -13.34
CA LEU A 186 -15.57 -9.27 -12.36
C LEU A 186 -16.94 -8.77 -12.82
N ARG A 187 -17.78 -8.32 -11.86
CA ARG A 187 -19.15 -7.89 -12.18
C ARG A 187 -19.33 -6.38 -12.30
N PHE A 188 -18.73 -5.62 -11.40
CA PHE A 188 -18.96 -4.17 -11.28
C PHE A 188 -17.76 -3.33 -11.69
N THR A 189 -16.70 -3.96 -12.12
CA THR A 189 -15.47 -3.31 -12.56
C THR A 189 -14.80 -4.17 -13.62
N ASP A 190 -14.03 -3.54 -14.49
CA ASP A 190 -13.26 -4.23 -15.51
C ASP A 190 -11.88 -4.66 -15.00
N TYR A 191 -11.44 -4.13 -13.86
CA TYR A 191 -10.11 -4.37 -13.32
C TYR A 191 -10.14 -4.80 -11.86
N ALA A 192 -9.40 -5.85 -11.52
CA ALA A 192 -9.07 -6.25 -10.17
C ALA A 192 -8.05 -5.27 -9.54
N ASP A 193 -7.19 -4.68 -10.37
CA ASP A 193 -6.27 -3.62 -9.97
C ASP A 193 -6.07 -2.64 -11.13
N ARG A 194 -6.49 -1.40 -10.89
CA ARG A 194 -6.18 -0.27 -11.75
C ARG A 194 -5.36 0.74 -10.95
N THR A 195 -4.06 0.78 -11.21
CA THR A 195 -3.15 1.71 -10.54
C THR A 195 -2.43 2.56 -11.56
N GLN A 196 -2.39 3.87 -11.31
CA GLN A 196 -1.72 4.87 -12.14
C GLN A 196 -0.88 5.76 -11.23
N ILE A 197 0.41 5.87 -11.51
CA ILE A 197 1.34 6.75 -10.78
C ILE A 197 2.13 7.55 -11.80
N TYR A 198 2.21 8.86 -11.58
CA TYR A 198 3.00 9.78 -12.41
C TYR A 198 3.96 10.55 -11.52
N HIS A 199 5.22 10.63 -11.93
CA HIS A 199 6.23 11.41 -11.24
C HIS A 199 6.82 12.45 -12.18
N PHE A 200 7.09 13.63 -11.65
CA PHE A 200 7.83 14.69 -12.34
C PHE A 200 8.86 15.26 -11.36
N GLY A 201 10.07 15.46 -11.82
CA GLY A 201 11.15 15.97 -11.01
C GLY A 201 12.01 16.98 -11.76
N LEU A 202 12.42 18.02 -11.01
CA LEU A 202 13.37 19.01 -11.47
C LEU A 202 14.50 19.15 -10.43
N THR A 203 15.72 18.95 -10.86
CA THR A 203 16.92 19.00 -10.01
C THR A 203 17.85 20.12 -10.47
N ARG A 204 18.29 20.94 -9.53
CA ARG A 204 19.35 21.92 -9.75
C ARG A 204 20.64 21.46 -9.09
N ILE A 205 21.72 21.44 -9.86
CA ILE A 205 23.08 21.22 -9.36
C ILE A 205 23.64 22.55 -8.87
N LEU A 206 24.22 22.54 -7.69
CA LEU A 206 24.77 23.72 -7.00
C LEU A 206 26.28 23.62 -6.94
N ASN A 207 26.95 24.77 -7.07
CA ASN A 207 28.38 24.94 -6.81
C ASN A 207 29.23 23.82 -7.41
N GLU A 208 29.17 23.65 -8.73
CA GLU A 208 29.97 22.70 -9.50
C GLU A 208 29.83 21.23 -9.02
N GLY A 209 28.69 20.88 -8.45
CA GLY A 209 28.39 19.52 -8.00
C GLY A 209 28.52 19.30 -6.49
N LYS A 210 28.93 20.31 -5.71
CA LYS A 210 28.97 20.20 -4.24
C LYS A 210 27.59 19.97 -3.61
N GLY A 211 26.52 20.35 -4.31
CA GLY A 211 25.17 20.16 -3.82
C GLY A 211 24.16 19.98 -4.92
N ARG A 212 22.98 19.56 -4.51
CA ARG A 212 21.79 19.47 -5.38
C ARG A 212 20.52 19.75 -4.58
N ILE A 213 19.54 20.31 -5.26
CA ILE A 213 18.15 20.47 -4.77
C ILE A 213 17.24 19.91 -5.83
N SER A 214 16.35 19.00 -5.43
CA SER A 214 15.39 18.35 -6.30
C SER A 214 13.97 18.59 -5.78
N LEU A 215 13.10 19.07 -6.63
CA LEU A 215 11.66 19.17 -6.39
C LEU A 215 10.98 18.05 -7.16
N LEU A 216 10.26 17.19 -6.47
CA LEU A 216 9.51 16.09 -7.05
C LEU A 216 8.02 16.30 -6.83
N TYR A 217 7.22 15.95 -7.81
CA TYR A 217 5.77 15.83 -7.73
C TYR A 217 5.38 14.40 -8.07
N LYS A 218 4.50 13.82 -7.26
CA LYS A 218 3.92 12.49 -7.49
C LYS A 218 2.39 12.59 -7.43
N TYR A 219 1.74 12.03 -8.42
CA TYR A 219 0.32 11.76 -8.45
C TYR A 219 0.09 10.27 -8.45
N SER A 220 -0.81 9.78 -7.62
CA SER A 220 -1.25 8.39 -7.64
C SER A 220 -2.76 8.28 -7.62
N ASN A 221 -3.26 7.34 -8.39
CA ASN A 221 -4.66 6.97 -8.42
C ASN A 221 -4.77 5.45 -8.56
N SER A 222 -5.43 4.81 -7.62
CA SER A 222 -5.70 3.38 -7.71
C SER A 222 -7.16 3.11 -7.40
N LYS A 223 -7.68 2.11 -8.07
CA LYS A 223 -9.03 1.61 -7.85
C LYS A 223 -9.03 0.10 -7.98
N ASN A 224 -9.66 -0.57 -7.03
CA ASN A 224 -9.87 -2.01 -7.06
C ASN A 224 -11.24 -2.34 -6.43
N PRO A 225 -11.82 -3.52 -6.71
CA PRO A 225 -13.12 -3.88 -6.19
C PRO A 225 -13.16 -4.17 -4.69
N GLY A 226 -12.05 -3.97 -3.96
CA GLY A 226 -11.90 -4.48 -2.60
C GLY A 226 -11.82 -6.01 -2.61
N ASN A 227 -12.26 -6.65 -1.53
CA ASN A 227 -12.30 -8.11 -1.42
C ASN A 227 -13.43 -8.77 -2.23
N PHE A 228 -14.11 -8.05 -3.11
CA PHE A 228 -15.16 -8.61 -3.96
C PHE A 228 -14.71 -9.74 -4.88
N ALA A 229 -13.44 -9.77 -5.19
CA ALA A 229 -12.86 -10.77 -6.06
C ALA A 229 -12.54 -12.08 -5.33
N ASN A 230 -13.33 -12.45 -4.33
CA ASN A 230 -13.14 -13.67 -3.60
C ASN A 230 -13.18 -14.89 -4.52
N ALA A 231 -12.29 -15.82 -4.27
CA ALA A 231 -12.32 -17.14 -4.87
C ALA A 231 -13.65 -17.83 -4.58
N ALA A 232 -14.03 -18.79 -5.42
CA ALA A 232 -15.21 -19.61 -5.19
C ALA A 232 -15.21 -20.19 -3.77
N PRO A 233 -16.33 -20.17 -3.06
CA PRO A 233 -16.42 -20.70 -1.71
C PRO A 233 -16.21 -22.21 -1.70
N PHE A 234 -15.72 -22.72 -0.58
CA PHE A 234 -15.52 -24.14 -0.35
C PHE A 234 -15.87 -24.49 1.10
N ILE A 235 -16.15 -25.76 1.35
CA ILE A 235 -16.37 -26.27 2.70
C ILE A 235 -15.09 -26.98 3.17
N TYR A 236 -14.53 -26.53 4.29
CA TYR A 236 -13.40 -27.21 4.91
C TYR A 236 -13.85 -28.54 5.55
N ALA A 237 -13.21 -29.66 5.17
CA ALA A 237 -13.59 -30.96 5.65
C ALA A 237 -13.00 -31.33 7.02
N GLY A 238 -12.08 -30.53 7.56
CA GLY A 238 -11.47 -30.76 8.88
C GLY A 238 -10.21 -31.66 8.86
N ASP A 239 -9.88 -32.27 7.72
CA ASP A 239 -8.76 -33.18 7.54
C ASP A 239 -7.65 -32.62 6.65
N GLY A 240 -7.66 -31.31 6.39
CA GLY A 240 -6.77 -30.67 5.43
C GLY A 240 -7.31 -30.64 3.98
N SER A 241 -8.43 -31.32 3.73
CA SER A 241 -9.09 -31.29 2.42
C SER A 241 -10.24 -30.27 2.37
N ILE A 242 -10.64 -29.91 1.15
CA ILE A 242 -11.78 -29.05 0.88
C ILE A 242 -12.81 -29.77 0.05
N LYS A 243 -14.08 -29.53 0.35
CA LYS A 243 -15.22 -29.97 -0.49
C LYS A 243 -15.61 -28.80 -1.40
N LYS A 244 -15.62 -29.08 -2.70
CA LYS A 244 -16.19 -28.14 -3.68
C LYS A 244 -17.69 -28.04 -3.52
N ILE A 245 -18.21 -26.86 -3.73
CA ILE A 245 -19.65 -26.62 -3.75
C ILE A 245 -20.14 -26.79 -5.19
N ALA A 246 -21.23 -27.50 -5.36
CA ALA A 246 -21.84 -27.73 -6.67
C ALA A 246 -22.20 -26.38 -7.34
N GLY A 247 -21.97 -26.29 -8.65
CA GLY A 247 -22.25 -25.08 -9.43
C GLY A 247 -21.13 -24.04 -9.44
N PHE A 248 -20.05 -24.25 -8.65
CA PHE A 248 -18.88 -23.38 -8.69
C PHE A 248 -17.72 -24.02 -9.45
N ASP A 249 -17.13 -23.23 -10.34
CA ASP A 249 -15.83 -23.52 -10.95
C ASP A 249 -14.78 -22.59 -10.33
N PRO A 250 -13.93 -23.10 -9.43
CA PRO A 250 -12.87 -22.30 -8.80
C PRO A 250 -11.93 -21.70 -9.84
N GLY A 251 -11.75 -20.40 -9.79
CA GLY A 251 -10.91 -19.65 -10.74
C GLY A 251 -11.65 -19.08 -11.96
N MET A 252 -12.90 -19.47 -12.20
CA MET A 252 -13.72 -18.93 -13.30
C MET A 252 -14.92 -18.11 -12.83
N ASN A 253 -15.51 -18.48 -11.71
CA ASN A 253 -16.70 -17.78 -11.19
C ASN A 253 -16.33 -16.66 -10.23
N SER A 254 -16.94 -15.51 -10.44
CA SER A 254 -16.92 -14.40 -9.49
C SER A 254 -17.91 -14.67 -8.36
N TYR A 255 -17.48 -14.55 -7.13
CA TYR A 255 -18.34 -14.67 -5.95
C TYR A 255 -18.66 -13.29 -5.38
N VAL A 256 -19.15 -12.44 -6.25
CA VAL A 256 -19.56 -11.05 -5.96
C VAL A 256 -21.08 -11.00 -5.94
N GLN A 257 -21.65 -10.36 -4.94
CA GLN A 257 -23.11 -10.22 -4.80
C GLN A 257 -23.78 -9.69 -6.08
N ARG A 258 -25.09 -10.04 -6.22
CA ARG A 258 -25.89 -9.65 -7.40
C ARG A 258 -26.25 -8.18 -7.38
N GLN A 259 -26.55 -7.62 -6.22
CA GLN A 259 -26.97 -6.23 -6.05
C GLN A 259 -25.83 -5.26 -6.36
N GLY A 260 -26.14 -4.22 -7.14
CA GLY A 260 -25.18 -3.19 -7.56
C GLY A 260 -24.96 -2.07 -6.55
N SER A 261 -25.75 -2.03 -5.48
CA SER A 261 -25.64 -1.02 -4.43
C SER A 261 -26.23 -1.53 -3.12
N PHE A 262 -25.90 -0.85 -2.03
CA PHE A 262 -26.49 -1.08 -0.71
C PHE A 262 -26.51 0.19 0.14
N GLN A 263 -27.37 0.19 1.16
CA GLN A 263 -27.47 1.27 2.14
C GLN A 263 -26.49 1.03 3.28
N TYR A 264 -25.85 2.08 3.77
CA TYR A 264 -24.99 2.02 4.94
C TYR A 264 -25.20 3.26 5.83
N LEU A 265 -24.89 3.14 7.10
CA LEU A 265 -24.90 4.28 8.02
C LEU A 265 -23.59 5.05 7.90
N ASN A 266 -23.65 6.30 7.45
CA ASN A 266 -22.52 7.20 7.55
C ASN A 266 -22.38 7.66 9.00
N THR A 267 -21.40 7.11 9.71
CA THR A 267 -21.18 7.37 11.15
C THR A 267 -20.74 8.79 11.46
N LYS A 268 -20.22 9.50 10.45
CA LYS A 268 -19.85 10.92 10.58
C LYS A 268 -21.06 11.83 10.56
N THR A 269 -22.10 11.51 9.77
CA THR A 269 -23.29 12.36 9.58
C THR A 269 -24.51 11.82 10.30
N GLY A 270 -24.51 10.56 10.72
CA GLY A 270 -25.66 9.86 11.28
C GLY A 270 -26.75 9.56 10.25
N LYS A 271 -26.47 9.66 8.96
CA LYS A 271 -27.44 9.46 7.88
C LYS A 271 -27.19 8.16 7.14
N MET A 272 -28.28 7.57 6.63
CA MET A 272 -28.18 6.47 5.68
C MET A 272 -27.78 7.01 4.31
N GLU A 273 -26.77 6.38 3.72
CA GLU A 273 -26.25 6.71 2.39
C GLU A 273 -26.16 5.46 1.54
N THR A 274 -26.07 5.62 0.22
CA THR A 274 -25.95 4.52 -0.73
C THR A 274 -24.50 4.36 -1.14
N TRP A 275 -23.98 3.14 -1.00
CA TRP A 275 -22.74 2.72 -1.60
C TRP A 275 -23.00 1.97 -2.89
N ASN A 276 -22.27 2.33 -3.96
CA ASN A 276 -22.32 1.61 -5.23
C ASN A 276 -21.16 0.64 -5.32
N MET A 277 -21.42 -0.58 -5.78
CA MET A 277 -20.39 -1.60 -5.95
C MET A 277 -19.31 -1.20 -6.98
N THR A 278 -19.66 -0.26 -7.86
CA THR A 278 -18.70 0.34 -8.81
C THR A 278 -17.69 1.25 -8.14
N ASP A 279 -17.93 1.70 -6.90
CA ASP A 279 -17.04 2.65 -6.23
C ASP A 279 -15.75 1.97 -5.74
N GLY A 280 -15.84 0.76 -5.20
CA GLY A 280 -14.68 -0.04 -4.80
C GLY A 280 -13.78 0.64 -3.77
N SER A 281 -12.60 0.07 -3.55
CA SER A 281 -11.52 0.74 -2.82
C SER A 281 -10.83 1.72 -3.75
N GLU A 282 -10.70 2.97 -3.32
CA GLU A 282 -10.09 4.03 -4.13
C GLU A 282 -9.09 4.83 -3.31
N ASN A 283 -7.87 4.95 -3.85
CA ASN A 283 -6.83 5.81 -3.29
C ASN A 283 -6.43 6.85 -4.34
N HIS A 284 -6.55 8.12 -3.97
CA HIS A 284 -6.15 9.24 -4.80
C HIS A 284 -5.27 10.16 -3.96
N ALA A 285 -4.02 10.38 -4.38
CA ALA A 285 -3.09 11.20 -3.64
C ALA A 285 -2.21 12.06 -4.55
N ASN A 286 -1.86 13.23 -4.05
CA ASN A 286 -0.86 14.14 -4.61
C ASN A 286 0.24 14.33 -3.57
N GLU A 287 1.49 14.31 -4.00
CA GLU A 287 2.65 14.50 -3.15
C GLU A 287 3.63 15.47 -3.80
N ILE A 288 4.17 16.38 -3.00
CA ILE A 288 5.31 17.20 -3.37
C ILE A 288 6.44 16.88 -2.41
N ALA A 289 7.63 16.59 -2.93
CA ALA A 289 8.82 16.33 -2.13
C ALA A 289 9.99 17.23 -2.54
N LEU A 290 10.73 17.69 -1.54
CA LEU A 290 11.97 18.41 -1.68
C LEU A 290 13.10 17.53 -1.15
N ILE A 291 14.08 17.25 -1.99
CA ILE A 291 15.27 16.45 -1.65
C ILE A 291 16.50 17.31 -1.90
N SER A 292 17.32 17.47 -0.90
CA SER A 292 18.50 18.34 -1.00
C SER A 292 19.69 17.73 -0.28
N GLN A 293 20.87 17.96 -0.81
CA GLN A 293 22.13 17.68 -0.11
C GLN A 293 23.20 18.72 -0.49
N TYR A 294 24.11 18.97 0.43
CA TYR A 294 25.24 19.87 0.22
C TYR A 294 26.48 19.43 0.97
N GLN A 295 27.59 19.31 0.26
CA GLN A 295 28.92 19.01 0.81
C GLN A 295 29.69 20.32 1.01
N PHE A 296 29.98 20.67 2.27
CA PHE A 296 30.77 21.84 2.60
C PHE A 296 32.27 21.56 2.42
N ASP A 297 33.04 22.60 2.17
CA ASP A 297 34.50 22.50 1.96
C ASP A 297 35.24 21.96 3.20
N ASN A 298 34.71 22.17 4.38
CA ASN A 298 35.24 21.66 5.63
C ASN A 298 34.87 20.18 5.93
N GLY A 299 34.29 19.49 4.95
CA GLY A 299 33.97 18.06 5.02
C GLY A 299 32.64 17.73 5.69
N TRP A 300 31.87 18.71 6.12
CA TRP A 300 30.51 18.46 6.58
C TRP A 300 29.59 18.15 5.40
N LEU A 301 28.77 17.14 5.53
CA LEU A 301 27.68 16.82 4.62
C LEU A 301 26.35 17.17 5.28
N TRP A 302 25.66 18.02 4.60
CA TRP A 302 24.34 18.48 4.95
C TRP A 302 23.30 17.90 4.00
N LYS A 303 22.20 17.40 4.52
CA LYS A 303 21.18 16.76 3.78
C LYS A 303 19.81 17.14 4.36
N PHE A 304 18.74 17.30 3.56
CA PHE A 304 17.38 17.63 3.95
C PHE A 304 16.39 17.02 2.99
N ASN A 305 15.42 16.30 3.52
CA ASN A 305 14.31 15.75 2.77
C ASN A 305 13.00 16.13 3.46
N ALA A 306 12.05 16.63 2.68
CA ALA A 306 10.72 16.94 3.17
C ALA A 306 9.69 16.56 2.12
N LYS A 307 8.49 16.15 2.55
CA LYS A 307 7.37 15.93 1.66
C LYS A 307 6.05 16.35 2.29
N TYR A 308 5.13 16.73 1.44
CA TYR A 308 3.74 16.93 1.78
C TYR A 308 2.87 16.08 0.85
N MET A 309 2.00 15.28 1.43
CA MET A 309 1.03 14.45 0.71
C MET A 309 -0.38 14.84 1.14
N ASN A 310 -1.28 14.89 0.16
CA ASN A 310 -2.71 15.03 0.39
C ASN A 310 -3.46 13.95 -0.39
N ALA A 311 -4.19 13.11 0.33
CA ALA A 311 -5.05 12.07 -0.20
C ALA A 311 -6.51 12.41 0.12
N PRO A 312 -7.23 13.10 -0.79
CA PRO A 312 -8.63 13.46 -0.59
C PRO A 312 -9.57 12.25 -0.67
N ARG A 313 -9.08 11.12 -1.16
CA ARG A 313 -9.76 9.82 -1.17
C ARG A 313 -8.78 8.74 -0.72
N ALA A 314 -9.07 8.14 0.42
CA ALA A 314 -8.38 7.01 1.00
C ALA A 314 -9.45 6.01 1.45
N ASN A 315 -10.19 5.47 0.48
CA ASN A 315 -11.31 4.59 0.73
C ASN A 315 -10.86 3.13 0.64
N TYR A 316 -11.30 2.34 1.59
CA TYR A 316 -11.07 0.90 1.63
C TYR A 316 -12.37 0.18 1.90
N VAL A 317 -12.64 -0.86 1.14
CA VAL A 317 -13.82 -1.71 1.30
C VAL A 317 -13.36 -3.15 1.50
N ASP A 318 -13.83 -3.76 2.57
CA ASP A 318 -13.56 -5.15 2.89
C ASP A 318 -14.86 -5.94 2.94
N TYR A 319 -14.86 -7.13 2.32
CA TYR A 319 -15.95 -8.07 2.32
C TYR A 319 -15.45 -9.40 2.86
N GLY A 320 -15.71 -9.67 4.12
CA GLY A 320 -15.39 -10.94 4.76
C GLY A 320 -16.55 -11.93 4.63
N GLY A 321 -16.27 -13.19 4.31
CA GLY A 321 -17.18 -14.31 4.47
C GLY A 321 -17.00 -14.96 5.84
N SER A 322 -18.08 -15.53 6.38
CA SER A 322 -18.08 -16.42 7.52
C SER A 322 -18.30 -17.87 7.07
N SER A 323 -18.61 -18.75 8.00
CA SER A 323 -18.90 -20.14 7.68
C SER A 323 -20.11 -20.29 6.76
N ILE A 324 -20.04 -21.27 5.87
CA ILE A 324 -21.19 -21.75 5.09
C ILE A 324 -22.00 -22.71 5.94
N SER A 325 -23.31 -22.51 5.96
CA SER A 325 -24.27 -23.40 6.64
C SER A 325 -25.44 -23.74 5.74
N GLU A 326 -26.10 -24.85 6.01
CA GLU A 326 -27.33 -25.24 5.34
C GLU A 326 -28.53 -24.79 6.21
N VAL A 327 -29.50 -24.17 5.56
CA VAL A 327 -30.74 -23.67 6.21
C VAL A 327 -31.99 -24.26 5.55
N SER A 328 -33.02 -24.37 6.36
CA SER A 328 -34.36 -24.75 5.96
C SER A 328 -35.29 -23.56 5.93
N GLU A 329 -36.50 -23.71 5.41
CA GLU A 329 -37.54 -22.66 5.43
C GLU A 329 -37.89 -22.22 6.87
N ALA A 330 -37.75 -23.14 7.84
CA ALA A 330 -38.05 -22.86 9.26
C ALA A 330 -37.06 -21.84 9.88
N ASP A 331 -35.91 -21.65 9.26
CA ASP A 331 -34.89 -20.68 9.71
C ASP A 331 -35.25 -19.22 9.31
N GLY A 332 -36.33 -19.04 8.56
CA GLY A 332 -36.95 -17.74 8.28
C GLY A 332 -36.20 -16.87 7.27
N TYR A 333 -35.29 -17.45 6.47
CA TYR A 333 -34.64 -16.73 5.39
C TYR A 333 -35.54 -16.58 4.18
N GLN A 334 -35.54 -15.39 3.57
CA GLN A 334 -36.38 -15.08 2.41
C GLN A 334 -35.57 -14.37 1.31
N LEU A 335 -35.91 -14.66 0.08
CA LEU A 335 -35.48 -13.92 -1.10
C LEU A 335 -36.17 -12.54 -1.20
N SER A 336 -35.69 -11.71 -2.12
CA SER A 336 -36.23 -10.35 -2.33
C SER A 336 -37.71 -10.32 -2.76
N ASP A 337 -38.18 -11.36 -3.39
CA ASP A 337 -39.60 -11.53 -3.76
C ASP A 337 -40.50 -12.01 -2.61
N GLY A 338 -39.89 -12.25 -1.42
CA GLY A 338 -40.58 -12.73 -0.23
C GLY A 338 -40.75 -14.25 -0.16
N SER A 339 -40.28 -15.01 -1.15
CA SER A 339 -40.31 -16.47 -1.10
C SER A 339 -39.32 -16.99 -0.03
N ALA A 340 -39.74 -18.05 0.68
CA ALA A 340 -38.88 -18.74 1.65
C ALA A 340 -37.68 -19.34 0.94
N TYR A 341 -36.54 -19.33 1.63
CA TYR A 341 -35.31 -19.90 1.11
C TYR A 341 -34.82 -21.08 1.95
N SER A 342 -34.46 -22.15 1.28
CA SER A 342 -33.74 -23.30 1.84
C SER A 342 -32.50 -23.61 0.99
N GLY A 343 -31.42 -24.02 1.63
CA GLY A 343 -30.15 -24.37 0.97
C GLY A 343 -28.95 -23.79 1.66
N LEU A 344 -27.84 -23.67 0.94
CA LEU A 344 -26.60 -23.14 1.51
C LEU A 344 -26.63 -21.62 1.59
N ILE A 345 -26.26 -21.09 2.74
CA ILE A 345 -26.04 -19.67 2.97
C ILE A 345 -24.61 -19.42 3.45
N GLU A 346 -24.11 -18.24 3.17
CA GLU A 346 -22.90 -17.70 3.78
C GLU A 346 -23.23 -16.42 4.53
N GLY A 347 -22.87 -16.36 5.81
CA GLY A 347 -22.83 -15.12 6.55
C GLY A 347 -21.70 -14.23 6.03
N ARG A 348 -22.00 -12.96 5.79
CA ARG A 348 -21.05 -12.01 5.24
C ARG A 348 -20.98 -10.77 6.09
N ARG A 349 -19.80 -10.17 6.08
CA ARG A 349 -19.51 -8.91 6.74
C ARG A 349 -18.92 -7.96 5.72
N THR A 350 -19.40 -6.73 5.74
CA THR A 350 -18.86 -5.66 4.92
C THR A 350 -18.33 -4.54 5.82
N TRP A 351 -17.17 -4.06 5.55
CA TRP A 351 -16.58 -2.88 6.15
C TRP A 351 -16.29 -1.83 5.10
N LEU A 352 -16.82 -0.64 5.34
CA LEU A 352 -16.50 0.56 4.59
C LEU A 352 -15.61 1.46 5.44
N HIS A 353 -14.45 1.79 4.95
CA HIS A 353 -13.55 2.79 5.53
C HIS A 353 -13.43 3.93 4.55
N ILE A 354 -13.95 5.08 4.88
CA ILE A 354 -13.99 6.25 4.00
C ILE A 354 -13.24 7.38 4.66
N GLY A 355 -12.20 7.89 4.00
CA GLY A 355 -11.34 8.85 4.66
C GLY A 355 -10.57 9.79 3.75
N LYS A 356 -10.00 10.78 4.43
CA LYS A 356 -9.05 11.74 3.87
C LYS A 356 -7.82 11.75 4.75
N VAL A 357 -6.65 11.70 4.14
CA VAL A 357 -5.37 11.73 4.83
C VAL A 357 -4.51 12.83 4.24
N SER A 358 -3.82 13.56 5.08
CA SER A 358 -2.70 14.40 4.66
C SER A 358 -1.54 14.22 5.61
N ASN A 359 -0.32 14.29 5.10
CA ASN A 359 0.87 14.26 5.93
C ASN A 359 1.91 15.29 5.48
N ALA A 360 2.75 15.69 6.42
CA ALA A 360 3.92 16.51 6.18
C ALA A 360 5.08 15.87 6.95
N LEU A 361 6.08 15.41 6.23
CA LEU A 361 7.21 14.70 6.78
C LEU A 361 8.49 15.46 6.46
N MET A 362 9.42 15.50 7.41
CA MET A 362 10.72 16.10 7.26
C MET A 362 11.77 15.25 7.96
N THR A 363 12.91 15.11 7.33
CA THR A 363 14.14 14.64 7.97
C THR A 363 15.30 15.55 7.61
N THR A 364 16.17 15.81 8.56
CA THR A 364 17.39 16.58 8.35
C THR A 364 18.54 15.96 9.12
N GLU A 365 19.71 15.90 8.52
CA GLU A 365 20.89 15.33 9.12
C GLU A 365 22.13 16.19 8.75
N ILE A 366 23.07 16.28 9.64
CA ILE A 366 24.40 16.78 9.36
C ILE A 366 25.41 15.74 9.80
N SER A 367 26.36 15.41 8.94
CA SER A 367 27.33 14.36 9.21
C SER A 367 28.74 14.76 8.78
N LYS A 368 29.74 14.15 9.42
CA LYS A 368 31.16 14.34 9.08
C LYS A 368 31.97 13.09 9.36
N GLN A 369 32.86 12.77 8.44
CA GLN A 369 33.91 11.77 8.67
C GLN A 369 35.08 12.40 9.43
N LEU A 370 35.37 11.87 10.61
CA LEU A 370 36.49 12.25 11.46
C LEU A 370 37.39 11.04 11.71
N ASN A 371 38.44 10.86 10.93
CA ASN A 371 39.29 9.67 10.98
C ASN A 371 38.47 8.37 10.87
N ASN A 372 38.44 7.57 11.94
CA ASN A 372 37.74 6.31 12.02
C ASN A 372 36.27 6.46 12.47
N HIS A 373 35.80 7.67 12.77
CA HIS A 373 34.47 7.98 13.24
C HIS A 373 33.65 8.67 12.15
N LYS A 374 32.41 8.24 11.95
CA LYS A 374 31.44 8.99 11.16
C LYS A 374 30.33 9.46 12.10
N LEU A 375 30.42 10.73 12.44
CA LEU A 375 29.45 11.37 13.31
C LEU A 375 28.26 11.88 12.50
N MET A 376 27.07 11.71 13.03
CA MET A 376 25.84 12.23 12.45
C MET A 376 24.90 12.68 13.56
N ILE A 377 24.29 13.83 13.37
CA ILE A 377 23.16 14.31 14.14
C ILE A 377 22.00 14.54 13.19
N GLY A 378 20.80 14.14 13.59
CA GLY A 378 19.61 14.28 12.78
C GLY A 378 18.36 14.59 13.57
N LEU A 379 17.34 15.03 12.83
CA LEU A 379 16.03 15.36 13.34
C LEU A 379 14.97 14.88 12.34
N ASN A 380 13.98 14.19 12.84
CA ASN A 380 12.77 13.81 12.10
C ASN A 380 11.58 14.54 12.70
N GLU A 381 10.76 15.16 11.86
CA GLU A 381 9.45 15.70 12.24
C GLU A 381 8.40 15.16 11.27
N TRP A 382 7.48 14.37 11.79
CA TRP A 382 6.45 13.70 11.01
C TRP A 382 5.09 14.05 11.57
N TYR A 383 4.27 14.63 10.72
CA TYR A 383 2.90 15.00 11.03
C TYR A 383 1.94 14.33 10.07
N TYR A 384 0.82 13.81 10.58
CA TYR A 384 -0.34 13.48 9.74
C TYR A 384 -1.64 14.00 10.33
N HIS A 385 -2.61 14.19 9.46
CA HIS A 385 -4.00 14.49 9.76
C HIS A 385 -4.91 13.48 9.09
N LEU A 386 -5.87 13.00 9.84
CA LEU A 386 -6.86 12.03 9.43
C LEU A 386 -8.26 12.56 9.70
N ASP A 387 -9.17 12.38 8.73
CA ASP A 387 -10.62 12.58 8.87
C ASP A 387 -11.27 11.38 8.20
N TYR A 388 -11.67 10.38 8.98
CA TYR A 388 -12.25 9.15 8.46
C TYR A 388 -13.43 8.66 9.28
N TYR A 389 -14.27 7.87 8.64
CA TYR A 389 -15.29 7.10 9.29
C TYR A 389 -15.36 5.68 8.72
N SER A 390 -15.83 4.74 9.53
CA SER A 390 -16.14 3.40 9.11
C SER A 390 -17.61 3.06 9.34
N SER A 391 -18.11 2.18 8.51
CA SER A 391 -19.42 1.53 8.68
C SER A 391 -19.26 0.04 8.46
N SER A 392 -19.82 -0.74 9.35
CA SER A 392 -19.71 -2.19 9.31
C SER A 392 -21.08 -2.81 9.48
N PHE A 393 -21.40 -3.80 8.68
CA PHE A 393 -22.68 -4.50 8.72
C PHE A 393 -22.55 -5.96 8.30
N GLN A 394 -23.47 -6.77 8.80
CA GLN A 394 -23.58 -8.19 8.48
C GLN A 394 -24.80 -8.47 7.61
N TRP A 395 -24.68 -9.47 6.76
CA TRP A 395 -25.76 -9.94 5.92
C TRP A 395 -25.59 -11.43 5.59
N ALA A 396 -26.65 -12.05 5.08
CA ALA A 396 -26.59 -13.41 4.58
C ALA A 396 -26.79 -13.41 3.06
N GLY A 397 -26.04 -14.25 2.38
CA GLY A 397 -26.13 -14.46 0.95
C GLY A 397 -26.31 -15.92 0.59
N THR A 398 -26.98 -16.18 -0.53
CA THR A 398 -27.04 -17.51 -1.13
C THR A 398 -25.65 -17.94 -1.58
N VAL A 399 -25.36 -19.25 -1.54
CA VAL A 399 -24.09 -19.80 -2.03
C VAL A 399 -24.26 -20.21 -3.49
N GLU A 400 -24.12 -19.25 -4.37
CA GLU A 400 -24.22 -19.39 -5.83
C GLU A 400 -23.29 -18.38 -6.54
N PRO A 401 -22.95 -18.57 -7.82
CA PRO A 401 -22.32 -17.51 -8.59
C PRO A 401 -23.21 -16.26 -8.59
N TYR A 402 -22.64 -15.11 -8.16
CA TYR A 402 -23.39 -13.88 -7.89
C TYR A 402 -24.47 -14.03 -6.81
N PRO A 403 -24.09 -14.21 -5.54
CA PRO A 403 -24.98 -14.43 -4.42
C PRO A 403 -26.11 -13.40 -4.35
N ARG A 404 -27.31 -13.86 -4.05
CA ARG A 404 -28.45 -12.99 -3.70
C ARG A 404 -28.40 -12.70 -2.21
N THR A 405 -28.72 -11.47 -1.85
CA THR A 405 -28.88 -11.09 -0.45
C THR A 405 -30.20 -11.67 0.07
N LEU A 406 -30.15 -12.26 1.26
CA LEU A 406 -31.28 -12.83 1.95
C LEU A 406 -31.72 -11.90 3.07
N SER A 407 -33.02 -11.73 3.22
CA SER A 407 -33.64 -11.19 4.43
C SER A 407 -33.95 -12.31 5.41
N GLN A 408 -33.91 -12.01 6.71
CA GLN A 408 -34.28 -12.96 7.75
C GLN A 408 -35.38 -12.37 8.61
N MET A 409 -36.40 -13.17 8.88
CA MET A 409 -37.45 -12.80 9.86
C MET A 409 -36.80 -12.88 11.26
N TYR A 410 -36.73 -11.76 11.93
CA TYR A 410 -36.15 -11.64 13.23
C TYR A 410 -37.25 -11.48 14.27
N VAL A 411 -37.20 -12.32 15.30
CA VAL A 411 -38.08 -12.16 16.49
C VAL A 411 -37.23 -11.39 17.52
N ASN A 412 -37.71 -10.21 17.89
CA ASN A 412 -37.03 -9.43 18.94
C ASN A 412 -37.03 -10.23 20.26
N PRO A 413 -35.90 -10.61 20.82
CA PRO A 413 -35.86 -11.39 22.06
C PRO A 413 -36.42 -10.63 23.29
N LEU A 414 -36.50 -9.29 23.20
CA LEU A 414 -37.05 -8.44 24.25
C LEU A 414 -38.56 -8.23 24.07
N ASP A 415 -39.12 -8.48 22.90
CA ASP A 415 -40.56 -8.42 22.60
C ASP A 415 -40.89 -9.47 21.52
N PRO A 416 -41.17 -10.71 21.93
CA PRO A 416 -41.49 -11.80 21.00
C PRO A 416 -42.75 -11.56 20.15
N THR A 417 -43.57 -10.56 20.47
CA THR A 417 -44.77 -10.21 19.71
C THR A 417 -44.45 -9.32 18.51
N GLN A 418 -43.26 -8.70 18.48
CA GLN A 418 -42.78 -7.88 17.35
C GLN A 418 -41.90 -8.69 16.43
N THR A 419 -42.35 -8.94 15.24
CA THR A 419 -41.56 -9.53 14.16
C THR A 419 -40.97 -8.41 13.33
N ALA A 420 -39.69 -8.15 13.44
CA ALA A 420 -38.97 -7.22 12.56
C ALA A 420 -38.36 -7.99 11.41
N ARG A 421 -38.66 -7.61 10.18
CA ARG A 421 -37.95 -8.10 8.99
C ARG A 421 -36.61 -7.38 8.89
N ARG A 422 -35.52 -8.10 8.92
CA ARG A 422 -34.23 -7.52 8.48
C ARG A 422 -34.40 -7.12 7.02
N SER A 423 -34.18 -5.85 6.72
CA SER A 423 -34.25 -5.37 5.35
C SER A 423 -33.21 -6.07 4.49
N GLU A 424 -33.45 -6.22 3.22
CA GLU A 424 -32.50 -6.76 2.21
C GLU A 424 -31.19 -5.99 2.14
N THR A 425 -31.20 -4.78 2.60
CA THR A 425 -30.05 -3.94 2.75
C THR A 425 -29.51 -4.10 4.15
N PHE A 426 -28.70 -5.10 4.33
CA PHE A 426 -27.67 -5.17 5.30
C PHE A 426 -28.08 -4.64 6.70
N GLY A 427 -28.10 -5.52 7.66
CA GLY A 427 -28.35 -5.12 9.04
C GLY A 427 -27.43 -3.99 9.46
N TYR A 428 -27.97 -3.12 10.29
CA TYR A 428 -27.22 -2.02 10.86
C TYR A 428 -25.93 -2.49 11.51
N ASN A 429 -24.98 -1.63 11.46
CA ASN A 429 -23.77 -1.52 12.14
C ASN A 429 -23.74 -2.19 13.54
N GLU A 430 -23.47 -3.44 13.60
CA GLU A 430 -23.35 -4.19 14.84
C GLU A 430 -21.89 -4.25 15.33
N LEU A 431 -20.90 -3.80 14.52
CA LEU A 431 -19.51 -4.13 14.69
C LEU A 431 -18.56 -2.94 14.86
N SER A 432 -18.92 -1.92 15.58
CA SER A 432 -18.03 -0.81 15.90
C SER A 432 -17.94 0.26 14.80
N PRO A 433 -18.95 1.12 14.70
CA PRO A 433 -18.85 2.34 13.90
C PRO A 433 -17.79 3.25 14.48
N GLU A 434 -16.92 3.74 13.64
CA GLU A 434 -15.89 4.67 14.04
C GLU A 434 -16.00 5.97 13.26
N TYR A 435 -15.84 7.07 13.96
CA TYR A 435 -15.52 8.35 13.35
C TYR A 435 -14.32 8.95 14.06
N THR A 436 -13.25 9.13 13.32
CA THR A 436 -12.02 9.69 13.85
C THR A 436 -11.59 10.90 13.04
N LYS A 437 -11.38 12.00 13.74
CA LYS A 437 -10.75 13.19 13.19
C LYS A 437 -9.66 13.64 14.13
N GLY A 438 -8.43 13.56 13.68
CA GLY A 438 -7.29 13.83 14.55
C GLY A 438 -6.02 14.10 13.77
N SER A 439 -4.99 14.46 14.53
CA SER A 439 -3.65 14.68 14.01
C SER A 439 -2.64 14.12 14.99
N GLU A 440 -1.55 13.61 14.46
CA GLU A 440 -0.38 13.21 15.25
C GLU A 440 0.84 13.97 14.75
N ASN A 441 1.69 14.38 15.68
CA ASN A 441 3.01 14.94 15.39
C ASN A 441 4.06 14.14 16.17
N LYS A 442 5.06 13.63 15.46
CA LYS A 442 6.20 12.89 16.01
C LYS A 442 7.46 13.66 15.72
N LEU A 443 8.16 14.07 16.79
CA LEU A 443 9.47 14.70 16.71
C LEU A 443 10.51 13.76 17.30
N ALA A 444 11.60 13.52 16.59
CA ALA A 444 12.72 12.72 17.06
C ALA A 444 14.05 13.40 16.72
N VAL A 445 14.95 13.46 17.70
CA VAL A 445 16.34 13.91 17.53
C VAL A 445 17.22 12.71 17.81
N TYR A 446 18.23 12.50 16.98
CA TYR A 446 19.15 11.37 17.13
C TYR A 446 20.59 11.78 16.84
N PHE A 447 21.50 11.03 17.47
CA PHE A 447 22.94 11.13 17.26
C PHE A 447 23.48 9.73 17.00
N THR A 448 24.39 9.61 16.04
CA THR A 448 25.11 8.36 15.76
C THR A 448 26.60 8.58 15.61
N ASP A 449 27.38 7.61 16.05
CA ASP A 449 28.81 7.47 15.77
C ASP A 449 29.05 6.07 15.19
N GLU A 450 29.44 6.03 13.93
CA GLU A 450 29.90 4.80 13.28
C GLU A 450 31.43 4.73 13.41
N TRP A 451 31.93 3.93 14.37
CA TRP A 451 33.31 3.77 14.65
C TRP A 451 33.90 2.53 13.96
N LYS A 452 34.90 2.74 13.10
CA LYS A 452 35.71 1.67 12.49
C LYS A 452 36.88 1.32 13.42
N VAL A 453 36.71 0.27 14.22
CA VAL A 453 37.67 -0.15 15.26
C VAL A 453 38.98 -0.70 14.65
N THR A 454 38.92 -1.30 13.48
CA THR A 454 40.11 -1.82 12.78
C THR A 454 40.14 -1.30 11.35
N PRO A 455 41.27 -0.78 10.89
CA PRO A 455 41.43 -0.49 9.47
C PRO A 455 41.44 -1.81 8.71
N LYS A 456 40.52 -1.96 7.79
CA LYS A 456 40.59 -2.99 6.73
C LYS A 456 41.12 -2.37 5.48
#